data_a273198e15c71d116650bebc3f22da59
#
_entry.id   a273198e15c71d116650bebc3f22da59
#
_cell.length_a   1.000
_cell.length_b   1.000
_cell.length_c   1.000
_cell.angle_alpha   90.00
_cell.angle_beta   90.00
_cell.angle_gamma   90.00
#
_symmetry.space_group_name_H-M   'P 1'
#
loop_
_entity.id
_entity.type
_entity.pdbx_description
1 polymer ?
#
loop_
_entity_poly.entity_id
_entity_poly.type
_entity_poly.pdbx_seq_one_letter_code
_entity_poly.pdbx_strand_id
1 'polypeptide(L)'
;MDRFVVSATSVLCLAPHIVFRFDETRQRWIMMAPERLMLPDEQAVEILQLVDGKASVDGIVDALAAKFNAPREEIAGDVTEMLQDLADKGCLADAGR
;
A
#
# COMPACT_ATOMS: atom_id res chain seq x y z
N MET A 1 -0.38 13.60 -20.22
CA MET A 1 0.47 12.66 -19.50
C MET A 1 -0.39 11.69 -18.67
N ASP A 2 -0.15 10.42 -18.82
CA ASP A 2 -1.01 9.42 -18.19
C ASP A 2 -0.65 9.22 -16.72
N ARG A 3 -1.68 9.30 -15.88
CA ARG A 3 -1.56 9.00 -14.47
C ARG A 3 -1.83 7.51 -14.27
N PHE A 4 -0.99 6.86 -13.47
CA PHE A 4 -1.27 5.49 -13.09
C PHE A 4 -2.48 5.47 -12.14
N VAL A 5 -3.54 4.78 -12.56
CA VAL A 5 -4.77 4.69 -11.77
C VAL A 5 -4.87 3.31 -11.14
N VAL A 6 -4.96 3.28 -9.82
CA VAL A 6 -5.11 2.04 -9.06
C VAL A 6 -6.53 1.52 -9.25
N SER A 7 -6.66 0.25 -9.61
CA SER A 7 -7.95 -0.41 -9.77
C SER A 7 -7.98 -1.72 -9.00
N ALA A 8 -9.15 -2.35 -8.96
CA ALA A 8 -9.33 -3.61 -8.22
C ALA A 8 -8.42 -4.73 -8.72
N THR A 9 -8.07 -4.72 -10.00
CA THR A 9 -7.22 -5.74 -10.60
C THR A 9 -5.74 -5.39 -10.58
N SER A 10 -5.38 -4.18 -10.14
CA SER A 10 -3.98 -3.77 -10.08
C SER A 10 -3.19 -4.64 -9.11
N VAL A 11 -1.98 -5.01 -9.51
CA VAL A 11 -1.02 -5.69 -8.65
C VAL A 11 0.13 -4.73 -8.44
N LEU A 12 0.38 -4.36 -7.20
CA LEU A 12 1.34 -3.31 -6.86
C LEU A 12 2.52 -3.86 -6.09
N CYS A 13 3.65 -3.18 -6.22
CA CYS A 13 4.83 -3.43 -5.41
C CYS A 13 5.44 -2.10 -4.99
N LEU A 14 6.36 -2.13 -4.04
CA LEU A 14 7.10 -0.94 -3.67
C LEU A 14 8.02 -0.55 -4.83
N ALA A 15 8.14 0.74 -5.10
CA ALA A 15 9.09 1.23 -6.10
C ALA A 15 10.52 0.85 -5.67
N PRO A 16 11.45 0.66 -6.63
CA PRO A 16 12.79 0.13 -6.31
C PRO A 16 13.59 0.94 -5.29
N HIS A 17 13.32 2.23 -5.18
CA HIS A 17 14.04 3.13 -4.27
C HIS A 17 13.37 3.30 -2.93
N ILE A 18 12.28 2.58 -2.69
CA ILE A 18 11.50 2.68 -1.45
C ILE A 18 11.85 1.51 -0.52
N VAL A 19 12.07 1.84 0.75
CA VAL A 19 12.31 0.84 1.80
C VAL A 19 11.18 0.92 2.81
N PHE A 20 10.52 -0.19 3.07
CA PHE A 20 9.47 -0.28 4.08
C PHE A 20 9.90 -1.34 5.09
N ARG A 21 10.12 -0.92 6.34
CA ARG A 21 10.59 -1.84 7.37
C ARG A 21 10.20 -1.36 8.77
N PHE A 22 10.32 -2.28 9.74
CA PHE A 22 10.12 -1.94 11.14
C PHE A 22 11.39 -1.31 11.70
N ASP A 23 11.27 -0.12 12.30
CA ASP A 23 12.39 0.59 12.92
C ASP A 23 12.38 0.30 14.42
N GLU A 24 13.37 -0.44 14.90
CA GLU A 24 13.46 -0.80 16.30
C GLU A 24 13.74 0.40 17.20
N THR A 25 14.48 1.39 16.70
CA THR A 25 14.78 2.59 17.46
C THR A 25 13.53 3.40 17.75
N ARG A 26 12.65 3.53 16.75
CA ARG A 26 11.39 4.25 16.88
C ARG A 26 10.24 3.36 17.35
N GLN A 27 10.44 2.05 17.34
CA GLN A 27 9.42 1.05 17.68
C GLN A 27 8.18 1.19 16.80
N ARG A 28 8.39 1.42 15.50
CA ARG A 28 7.30 1.56 14.54
C ARG A 28 7.77 1.27 13.12
N TRP A 29 6.82 1.02 12.25
CA TRP A 29 7.09 0.86 10.83
C TRP A 29 7.40 2.20 10.19
N ILE A 30 8.37 2.20 9.30
CA ILE A 30 8.77 3.38 8.54
C ILE A 30 8.83 3.05 7.06
N MET A 31 8.63 4.07 6.24
CA MET A 31 8.83 3.99 4.81
C MET A 31 9.82 5.08 4.42
N MET A 32 10.93 4.69 3.80
CA MET A 32 11.98 5.62 3.41
C MET A 32 12.04 5.77 1.90
N ALA A 33 12.05 7.03 1.46
CA ALA A 33 12.32 7.42 0.09
C ALA A 33 13.64 8.20 0.08
N PRO A 34 14.27 8.39 -1.10
CA PRO A 34 15.57 9.08 -1.15
C PRO A 34 15.60 10.46 -0.48
N GLU A 35 14.48 11.18 -0.51
CA GLU A 35 14.43 12.55 0.00
C GLU A 35 13.57 12.74 1.24
N ARG A 36 12.97 11.67 1.76
CA ARG A 36 12.09 11.81 2.92
C ARG A 36 11.85 10.50 3.65
N LEU A 37 11.51 10.64 4.91
CA LEU A 37 11.06 9.56 5.76
C LEU A 37 9.56 9.72 6.00
N MET A 38 8.81 8.65 5.82
CA MET A 38 7.37 8.64 6.07
C MET A 38 7.06 7.70 7.22
N LEU A 39 6.08 8.10 8.03
CA LEU A 39 5.66 7.30 9.18
C LEU A 39 4.21 6.87 8.97
N PRO A 40 4.00 5.71 8.31
CA PRO A 40 2.64 5.23 8.05
C PRO A 40 1.92 4.90 9.37
N ASP A 41 0.62 5.18 9.42
CA ASP A 41 -0.19 4.81 10.58
C ASP A 41 -0.48 3.31 10.54
N GLU A 42 -1.16 2.81 11.58
CA GLU A 42 -1.46 1.38 11.69
C GLU A 42 -2.23 0.85 10.50
N GLN A 43 -3.19 1.60 10.01
CA GLN A 43 -3.99 1.18 8.86
C GLN A 43 -3.12 1.08 7.60
N ALA A 44 -2.26 2.08 7.37
CA ALA A 44 -1.35 2.07 6.25
C ALA A 44 -0.37 0.90 6.33
N VAL A 45 0.15 0.61 7.52
CA VAL A 45 1.06 -0.52 7.74
C VAL A 45 0.38 -1.84 7.36
N GLU A 46 -0.86 -2.04 7.79
CA GLU A 46 -1.61 -3.27 7.46
C GLU A 46 -1.75 -3.44 5.95
N ILE A 47 -2.04 -2.36 5.25
CA ILE A 47 -2.18 -2.40 3.79
C ILE A 47 -0.84 -2.67 3.12
N LEU A 48 0.21 -1.96 3.55
CA LEU A 48 1.53 -2.07 2.95
C LEU A 48 2.16 -3.45 3.13
N GLN A 49 1.87 -4.13 4.23
CA GLN A 49 2.37 -5.49 4.45
C GLN A 49 1.81 -6.49 3.43
N LEU A 50 0.69 -6.16 2.80
CA LEU A 50 0.07 -7.01 1.80
C LEU A 50 0.45 -6.62 0.36
N VAL A 51 1.18 -5.53 0.19
CA VAL A 51 1.67 -5.09 -1.12
C VAL A 51 2.96 -5.84 -1.42
N ASP A 52 2.84 -7.00 -2.04
CA ASP A 52 3.95 -7.94 -2.22
C ASP A 52 4.29 -8.22 -3.70
N GLY A 53 3.69 -7.50 -4.62
CA GLY A 53 3.91 -7.73 -6.04
C GLY A 53 3.14 -8.91 -6.61
N LYS A 54 2.28 -9.53 -5.82
CA LYS A 54 1.51 -10.71 -6.24
C LYS A 54 0.02 -10.55 -6.03
N ALA A 55 -0.39 -10.00 -4.88
CA ALA A 55 -1.79 -9.82 -4.56
C ALA A 55 -2.35 -8.63 -5.31
N SER A 56 -3.54 -8.79 -5.90
CA SER A 56 -4.26 -7.66 -6.48
C SER A 56 -4.84 -6.78 -5.38
N VAL A 57 -5.23 -5.56 -5.74
CA VAL A 57 -5.92 -4.67 -4.80
C VAL A 57 -7.16 -5.37 -4.23
N ASP A 58 -7.90 -6.07 -5.08
CA ASP A 58 -9.07 -6.84 -4.67
C ASP A 58 -8.71 -7.89 -3.61
N GLY A 59 -7.60 -8.59 -3.81
CA GLY A 59 -7.11 -9.59 -2.86
C GLY A 59 -6.73 -8.96 -1.52
N ILE A 60 -6.11 -7.78 -1.56
CA ILE A 60 -5.77 -7.04 -0.35
C ILE A 60 -7.04 -6.63 0.41
N VAL A 61 -8.03 -6.14 -0.32
CA VAL A 61 -9.32 -5.77 0.26
C VAL A 61 -9.99 -6.96 0.93
N ASP A 62 -10.01 -8.11 0.26
CA ASP A 62 -10.60 -9.33 0.80
C ASP A 62 -9.91 -9.76 2.10
N ALA A 63 -8.58 -9.73 2.12
CA ALA A 63 -7.81 -10.10 3.30
C ALA A 63 -8.10 -9.19 4.49
N LEU A 64 -8.15 -7.87 4.24
CA LEU A 64 -8.38 -6.90 5.31
C LEU A 64 -9.83 -6.92 5.79
N ALA A 65 -10.79 -7.09 4.88
CA ALA A 65 -12.20 -7.19 5.26
C ALA A 65 -12.42 -8.40 6.16
N ALA A 66 -11.77 -9.51 5.87
CA ALA A 66 -11.85 -10.71 6.70
C ALA A 66 -11.18 -10.50 8.06
N LYS A 67 -9.98 -9.88 8.05
CA LYS A 67 -9.20 -9.65 9.27
C LYS A 67 -9.92 -8.75 10.26
N PHE A 68 -10.54 -7.67 9.77
CA PHE A 68 -11.20 -6.68 10.61
C PHE A 68 -12.70 -6.87 10.72
N ASN A 69 -13.25 -7.89 10.05
CA ASN A 69 -14.69 -8.16 10.04
C ASN A 69 -15.49 -6.90 9.69
N ALA A 70 -15.04 -6.20 8.67
CA ALA A 70 -15.63 -4.93 8.24
C ALA A 70 -16.27 -5.07 6.85
N PRO A 71 -17.20 -4.18 6.50
CA PRO A 71 -17.80 -4.19 5.17
C PRO A 71 -16.76 -4.01 4.07
N ARG A 72 -16.80 -4.89 3.07
CA ARG A 72 -15.82 -4.89 2.00
C ARG A 72 -15.78 -3.58 1.23
N GLU A 73 -16.93 -2.97 1.00
CA GLU A 73 -17.02 -1.71 0.26
C GLU A 73 -16.27 -0.57 0.96
N GLU A 74 -16.36 -0.52 2.27
CA GLU A 74 -15.67 0.49 3.06
C GLU A 74 -14.16 0.27 3.03
N ILE A 75 -13.73 -0.96 3.21
CA ILE A 75 -12.31 -1.33 3.12
C ILE A 75 -11.77 -1.04 1.72
N ALA A 76 -12.52 -1.38 0.68
CA ALA A 76 -12.10 -1.14 -0.70
C ALA A 76 -11.85 0.34 -0.98
N GLY A 77 -12.73 1.21 -0.49
CA GLY A 77 -12.57 2.64 -0.64
C GLY A 77 -11.31 3.16 0.02
N ASP A 78 -11.09 2.76 1.27
CA ASP A 78 -9.92 3.18 2.04
C ASP A 78 -8.62 2.67 1.44
N VAL A 79 -8.59 1.40 1.05
CA VAL A 79 -7.39 0.79 0.45
C VAL A 79 -7.05 1.46 -0.88
N THR A 80 -8.04 1.62 -1.74
CA THR A 80 -7.81 2.22 -3.06
C THR A 80 -7.30 3.65 -2.93
N GLU A 81 -7.91 4.43 -2.05
CA GLU A 81 -7.51 5.83 -1.84
C GLU A 81 -6.07 5.91 -1.34
N MET A 82 -5.71 5.08 -0.36
CA MET A 82 -4.36 5.09 0.18
C MET A 82 -3.33 4.65 -0.86
N LEU A 83 -3.63 3.58 -1.58
CA LEU A 83 -2.70 3.07 -2.59
C LEU A 83 -2.54 4.05 -3.74
N GLN A 84 -3.62 4.73 -4.14
CA GLN A 84 -3.55 5.76 -5.17
C GLN A 84 -2.68 6.94 -4.72
N ASP A 85 -2.82 7.36 -3.47
CA ASP A 85 -2.00 8.45 -2.93
C ASP A 85 -0.51 8.08 -2.95
N LEU A 86 -0.19 6.87 -2.53
CA LEU A 86 1.20 6.41 -2.52
C LEU A 86 1.75 6.23 -3.95
N ALA A 87 0.92 5.77 -4.88
CA ALA A 87 1.33 5.67 -6.28
C ALA A 87 1.61 7.05 -6.89
N ASP A 88 0.76 8.03 -6.57
CA ASP A 88 0.94 9.40 -7.02
C ASP A 88 2.24 10.01 -6.49
N LYS A 89 2.66 9.60 -5.30
CA LYS A 89 3.91 10.06 -4.69
C LYS A 89 5.14 9.29 -5.18
N GLY A 90 4.94 8.32 -6.05
CA GLY A 90 6.04 7.52 -6.58
C GLY A 90 6.54 6.42 -5.67
N CYS A 91 5.78 6.08 -4.63
CA CYS A 91 6.17 5.04 -3.67
C CYS A 91 5.80 3.64 -4.12
N LEU A 92 4.84 3.50 -5.00
CA LEU A 92 4.36 2.22 -5.50
C LEU A 92 4.48 2.16 -7.02
N ALA A 93 4.66 0.95 -7.53
CA ALA A 93 4.76 0.69 -8.96
C ALA A 93 3.84 -0.46 -9.33
N ASP A 94 3.49 -0.53 -10.61
CA ASP A 94 2.67 -1.61 -11.15
C ASP A 94 3.54 -2.86 -11.34
N ALA A 95 3.28 -3.90 -10.57
CA ALA A 95 4.02 -5.15 -10.65
C ALA A 95 3.48 -6.07 -11.75
N GLY A 96 2.33 -5.73 -12.32
CA GLY A 96 1.71 -6.53 -13.37
C GLY A 96 2.28 -6.32 -14.76
N ARG A 97 3.30 -5.51 -14.88
CA ARG A 97 3.93 -5.23 -16.17
C ARG A 97 5.31 -5.82 -16.28
#